data_d805210e3031d01af67f54a02095a583
#
_entry.id   d805210e3031d01af67f54a02095a583
#
_cell.length_a   1.000
_cell.length_b   1.000
_cell.length_c   1.000
_cell.angle_alpha   90.00
_cell.angle_beta   90.00
_cell.angle_gamma   90.00
#
_symmetry.space_group_name_H-M   'P 1'
#
loop_
_entity.id
_entity.type
_entity.pdbx_description
1 polymer ?
#
loop_
_entity_poly.entity_id
_entity_poly.type
_entity_poly.pdbx_seq_one_letter_code
_entity_poly.pdbx_strand_id
1 'polypeptide(L)'
;MEQEIYLARLEALRLALNQRFFLGLFEFEGHFAIYPEGAFYKAHLDRHAGTTDRIVTVILYLNPDWQAGDGGELKLWTTVGEKSGEFELIEPRMGTLVCFMAGDFWHEVMPAKKTRMSITGWFRQR
;
A
#
# COMPACT_ATOMS: atom_id res chain seq x y z
N MET A 1 -16.26 13.18 7.26
CA MET A 1 -15.56 14.28 6.59
C MET A 1 -14.14 13.92 6.16
N GLU A 2 -13.32 13.43 7.05
CA GLU A 2 -11.93 13.05 6.73
C GLU A 2 -11.87 11.95 5.68
N GLN A 3 -12.77 10.96 5.76
CA GLN A 3 -12.87 9.91 4.77
C GLN A 3 -13.25 10.46 3.39
N GLU A 4 -14.14 11.46 3.36
CA GLU A 4 -14.54 12.11 2.11
C GLU A 4 -13.38 12.87 1.48
N ILE A 5 -12.55 13.51 2.28
CA ILE A 5 -11.35 14.20 1.81
C ILE A 5 -10.38 13.18 1.19
N TYR A 6 -10.15 12.06 1.87
CA TYR A 6 -9.27 11.02 1.34
C TYR A 6 -9.81 10.45 0.03
N LEU A 7 -11.10 10.14 -0.04
CA LEU A 7 -11.72 9.62 -1.26
C LEU A 7 -11.64 10.61 -2.42
N ALA A 8 -11.79 11.91 -2.14
CA ALA A 8 -11.65 12.95 -3.16
C ALA A 8 -10.21 13.01 -3.69
N ARG A 9 -9.22 12.87 -2.82
CA ARG A 9 -7.82 12.83 -3.24
C ARG A 9 -7.48 11.57 -4.03
N LEU A 10 -8.07 10.43 -3.65
CA LEU A 10 -7.92 9.19 -4.41
C LEU A 10 -8.52 9.32 -5.81
N GLU A 11 -9.67 9.97 -5.95
CA GLU A 11 -10.27 10.19 -7.25
C GLU A 11 -9.39 11.06 -8.15
N ALA A 12 -8.80 12.11 -7.58
CA ALA A 12 -7.84 12.95 -8.31
C ALA A 12 -6.61 12.13 -8.74
N LEU A 13 -6.11 11.27 -7.85
CA LEU A 13 -4.98 10.38 -8.16
C LEU A 13 -5.35 9.39 -9.27
N ARG A 14 -6.53 8.78 -9.19
CA ARG A 14 -7.02 7.85 -10.22
C ARG A 14 -7.01 8.49 -11.60
N LEU A 15 -7.58 9.68 -11.69
CA LEU A 15 -7.64 10.42 -12.96
C LEU A 15 -6.24 10.78 -13.47
N ALA A 16 -5.36 11.22 -12.59
CA ALA A 16 -3.99 11.58 -12.96
C ALA A 16 -3.21 10.36 -13.46
N LEU A 17 -3.34 9.21 -12.79
CA LEU A 17 -2.66 7.98 -13.19
C LEU A 17 -3.18 7.47 -14.53
N ASN A 18 -4.50 7.52 -14.75
CA ASN A 18 -5.09 7.13 -16.03
C ASN A 18 -4.60 8.03 -17.15
N GLN A 19 -4.56 9.33 -16.92
CA GLN A 19 -4.15 10.31 -17.91
C GLN A 19 -2.68 10.15 -18.29
N ARG A 20 -1.83 9.86 -17.29
CA ARG A 20 -0.39 9.78 -17.51
C ARG A 20 0.07 8.41 -18.01
N PHE A 21 -0.55 7.32 -17.53
CA PHE A 21 -0.08 5.96 -17.79
C PHE A 21 -1.10 5.08 -18.52
N PHE A 22 -2.27 5.60 -18.84
CA PHE A 22 -3.32 4.89 -19.59
C PHE A 22 -3.71 3.55 -18.93
N LEU A 23 -3.88 3.55 -17.60
CA LEU A 23 -4.10 2.32 -16.84
C LEU A 23 -5.53 1.80 -16.84
N GLY A 24 -6.49 2.63 -17.20
CA GLY A 24 -7.90 2.23 -17.21
C GLY A 24 -8.46 1.98 -15.80
N LEU A 25 -7.97 2.69 -14.81
CA LEU A 25 -8.42 2.53 -13.44
C LEU A 25 -9.87 2.99 -13.32
N PHE A 26 -10.72 2.15 -12.72
CA PHE A 26 -12.16 2.38 -12.67
C PHE A 26 -12.64 2.69 -11.25
N GLU A 27 -12.32 1.85 -10.28
CA GLU A 27 -12.80 2.01 -8.91
C GLU A 27 -11.73 1.72 -7.88
N PHE A 28 -11.97 2.12 -6.64
CA PHE A 28 -11.07 1.88 -5.51
C PHE A 28 -11.73 0.92 -4.53
N GLU A 29 -10.98 -0.14 -4.20
CA GLU A 29 -11.32 -1.10 -3.16
C GLU A 29 -10.39 -0.85 -1.98
N GLY A 30 -10.92 -0.54 -0.80
CA GLY A 30 -10.05 -0.26 0.35
C GLY A 30 -10.67 -0.64 1.67
N HIS A 31 -9.81 -0.77 2.67
CA HIS A 31 -10.22 -1.09 4.03
C HIS A 31 -9.20 -0.58 5.05
N PHE A 32 -9.64 -0.44 6.28
CA PHE A 32 -8.75 -0.18 7.39
C PHE A 32 -8.03 -1.47 7.76
N ALA A 33 -6.71 -1.39 7.89
CA ALA A 33 -5.89 -2.52 8.31
C ALA A 33 -5.28 -2.19 9.67
N ILE A 34 -5.55 -3.05 10.64
CA ILE A 34 -5.02 -2.92 12.00
C ILE A 34 -4.18 -4.14 12.30
N TYR A 35 -2.89 -3.92 12.50
CA TYR A 35 -1.95 -4.97 12.87
C TYR A 35 -1.62 -4.80 14.35
N PRO A 36 -2.02 -5.73 15.21
CA PRO A 36 -1.64 -5.67 16.63
C PRO A 36 -0.12 -5.82 16.79
N GLU A 37 0.37 -5.45 17.97
CA GLU A 37 1.79 -5.60 18.31
C GLU A 37 2.31 -6.99 17.94
N GLY A 38 3.43 -7.04 17.23
CA GLY A 38 4.08 -8.28 16.81
C GLY A 38 3.54 -8.89 15.51
N ALA A 39 2.40 -8.43 15.03
CA ALA A 39 1.85 -8.96 13.78
C ALA A 39 2.70 -8.55 12.58
N PHE A 40 2.70 -9.40 11.58
CA PHE A 40 3.46 -9.20 10.35
C PHE A 40 2.70 -9.78 9.16
N TYR A 41 3.16 -9.51 7.96
CA TYR A 41 2.62 -10.11 6.76
C TYR A 41 3.77 -10.61 5.89
N LYS A 42 3.71 -11.88 5.49
CA LYS A 42 4.76 -12.49 4.66
C LYS A 42 4.84 -11.83 3.29
N ALA A 43 6.02 -11.93 2.68
CA ALA A 43 6.24 -11.40 1.34
C ALA A 43 5.21 -11.95 0.35
N HIS A 44 4.62 -11.06 -0.44
CA HIS A 44 3.56 -11.38 -1.40
C HIS A 44 3.48 -10.31 -2.49
N LEU A 45 2.73 -10.64 -3.54
CA LEU A 45 2.24 -9.70 -4.53
C LEU A 45 0.77 -9.45 -4.24
N ASP A 46 0.29 -8.23 -4.48
CA ASP A 46 -1.13 -7.90 -4.23
C ASP A 46 -2.03 -8.38 -5.37
N ARG A 47 -1.48 -8.66 -6.53
CA ARG A 47 -2.22 -9.16 -7.67
C ARG A 47 -1.88 -10.62 -7.91
N HIS A 48 -2.90 -11.48 -7.90
CA HIS A 48 -2.78 -12.91 -8.15
C HIS A 48 -4.00 -13.39 -8.94
N ALA A 49 -4.12 -14.69 -9.19
CA ALA A 49 -5.18 -15.25 -10.04
C ALA A 49 -6.60 -14.83 -9.63
N GLY A 50 -6.85 -14.66 -8.32
CA GLY A 50 -8.16 -14.24 -7.81
C GLY A 50 -8.38 -12.74 -7.75
N THR A 51 -7.36 -11.92 -8.05
CA THR A 51 -7.42 -10.46 -7.94
C THR A 51 -6.76 -9.77 -9.13
N THR A 52 -6.96 -10.31 -10.33
CA THR A 52 -6.33 -9.80 -11.55
C THR A 52 -6.76 -8.37 -11.92
N ASP A 53 -7.86 -7.90 -11.37
CA ASP A 53 -8.36 -6.55 -11.56
C ASP A 53 -7.65 -5.48 -10.71
N ARG A 54 -6.85 -5.89 -9.72
CA ARG A 54 -6.05 -4.96 -8.89
C ARG A 54 -4.85 -4.49 -9.67
N ILE A 55 -4.78 -3.20 -9.95
CA ILE A 55 -3.73 -2.62 -10.80
C ILE A 55 -2.71 -1.82 -10.00
N VAL A 56 -3.18 -0.93 -9.11
CA VAL A 56 -2.31 -0.08 -8.31
C VAL A 56 -2.65 -0.25 -6.83
N THR A 57 -1.62 -0.57 -6.03
CA THR A 57 -1.74 -0.60 -4.58
C THR A 57 -1.53 0.80 -4.02
N VAL A 58 -2.39 1.19 -3.08
CA VAL A 58 -2.31 2.49 -2.40
C VAL A 58 -2.44 2.25 -0.90
N ILE A 59 -1.46 2.71 -0.13
CA ILE A 59 -1.44 2.56 1.32
C ILE A 59 -1.23 3.92 1.96
N LEU A 60 -2.15 4.32 2.83
CA LEU A 60 -1.99 5.52 3.66
C LEU A 60 -1.79 5.08 5.10
N TYR A 61 -0.68 5.51 5.71
CA TYR A 61 -0.37 5.16 7.10
C TYR A 61 -0.97 6.17 8.08
N LEU A 62 -1.45 5.64 9.23
CA LEU A 62 -2.23 6.39 10.20
C LEU A 62 -1.62 6.31 11.61
N ASN A 63 -0.29 6.28 11.72
CA ASN A 63 0.39 6.06 13.00
C ASN A 63 1.11 7.32 13.45
N PRO A 64 0.51 8.12 14.35
CA PRO A 64 1.20 9.27 14.93
C PRO A 64 2.33 8.79 15.85
N ASP A 65 3.38 9.60 16.01
CA ASP A 65 4.49 9.34 16.92
C ASP A 65 5.25 8.04 16.65
N TRP A 66 5.27 7.58 15.41
CA TRP A 66 6.04 6.40 15.03
C TRP A 66 7.53 6.73 14.99
N GLN A 67 8.33 5.98 15.74
CA GLN A 67 9.76 6.24 15.89
C GLN A 67 10.60 5.19 15.18
N ALA A 68 11.82 5.56 14.82
CA ALA A 68 12.80 4.61 14.33
C ALA A 68 12.99 3.51 15.38
N GLY A 69 12.96 2.25 14.97
CA GLY A 69 13.05 1.12 15.88
C GLY A 69 11.71 0.56 16.33
N ASP A 70 10.60 1.24 16.05
CA ASP A 70 9.27 0.69 16.37
C ASP A 70 8.90 -0.49 15.47
N GLY A 71 9.63 -0.68 14.37
CA GLY A 71 9.36 -1.76 13.43
C GLY A 71 8.22 -1.43 12.48
N GLY A 72 7.54 -2.47 11.99
CA GLY A 72 6.36 -2.30 11.15
C GLY A 72 6.63 -1.76 9.75
N GLU A 73 7.89 -1.69 9.36
CA GLU A 73 8.22 -1.18 8.02
C GLU A 73 7.60 -2.03 6.93
N LEU A 74 7.21 -1.38 5.86
CA LEU A 74 6.91 -2.05 4.61
C LEU A 74 8.24 -2.28 3.91
N LYS A 75 8.58 -3.53 3.68
CA LYS A 75 9.74 -3.89 2.86
C LYS A 75 9.27 -4.11 1.45
N LEU A 76 9.72 -3.27 0.53
CA LEU A 76 9.30 -3.28 -0.86
C LEU A 76 10.51 -3.54 -1.75
N TRP A 77 10.53 -4.71 -2.40
CA TRP A 77 11.58 -5.01 -3.38
C TRP A 77 11.31 -4.21 -4.66
N THR A 78 12.36 -3.64 -5.22
CA THR A 78 12.23 -2.67 -6.31
C THR A 78 12.53 -3.24 -7.70
N THR A 79 12.89 -4.52 -7.79
CA THR A 79 13.04 -5.20 -9.07
C THR A 79 11.74 -5.95 -9.40
N VAL A 80 11.14 -5.61 -10.52
CA VAL A 80 9.86 -6.19 -10.95
C VAL A 80 9.91 -7.71 -10.93
N GLY A 81 8.93 -8.32 -10.26
CA GLY A 81 8.76 -9.77 -10.22
C GLY A 81 9.72 -10.53 -9.34
N GLU A 82 10.65 -9.85 -8.67
CA GLU A 82 11.67 -10.50 -7.86
C GLU A 82 11.54 -10.18 -6.37
N LYS A 83 11.83 -11.19 -5.55
CA LYS A 83 11.85 -11.08 -4.10
C LYS A 83 13.31 -11.18 -3.63
N SER A 84 14.16 -10.37 -4.23
CA SER A 84 15.61 -10.35 -3.96
C SER A 84 16.20 -9.05 -4.49
N GLY A 85 17.46 -8.78 -4.10
CA GLY A 85 18.17 -7.59 -4.53
C GLY A 85 17.76 -6.35 -3.76
N GLU A 86 17.72 -5.22 -4.42
CA GLU A 86 17.43 -3.94 -3.79
C GLU A 86 16.01 -3.86 -3.26
N PHE A 87 15.85 -3.20 -2.13
CA PHE A 87 14.56 -2.95 -1.51
C PHE A 87 14.55 -1.61 -0.79
N GLU A 88 13.34 -1.11 -0.54
CA GLU A 88 13.10 0.05 0.32
C GLU A 88 12.45 -0.41 1.61
N LEU A 89 12.80 0.24 2.72
CA LEU A 89 12.10 0.08 4.00
C LEU A 89 11.34 1.37 4.28
N ILE A 90 10.02 1.27 4.38
CA ILE A 90 9.16 2.43 4.55
C ILE A 90 8.51 2.37 5.92
N GLU A 91 8.82 3.33 6.77
CA GLU A 91 8.21 3.41 8.10
C GLU A 91 6.74 3.84 7.97
N PRO A 92 5.82 3.25 8.77
CA PRO A 92 4.39 3.52 8.63
C PRO A 92 3.96 4.80 9.36
N ARG A 93 4.63 5.91 9.10
CA ARG A 93 4.37 7.19 9.75
C ARG A 93 3.09 7.83 9.25
N MET A 94 2.38 8.51 10.15
CA MET A 94 1.15 9.24 9.82
C MET A 94 1.34 10.10 8.58
N GLY A 95 0.43 9.96 7.62
CA GLY A 95 0.41 10.76 6.40
C GLY A 95 1.31 10.27 5.27
N THR A 96 2.12 9.24 5.51
CA THR A 96 2.92 8.64 4.43
C THR A 96 2.01 7.84 3.50
N LEU A 97 2.07 8.15 2.21
CA LEU A 97 1.32 7.46 1.17
C LEU A 97 2.29 6.66 0.31
N VAL A 98 2.01 5.38 0.14
CA VAL A 98 2.78 4.47 -0.72
C VAL A 98 1.91 4.01 -1.85
N CYS A 99 2.46 4.01 -3.06
CA CYS A 99 1.72 3.66 -4.26
C CYS A 99 2.63 2.87 -5.20
N PHE A 100 2.19 1.70 -5.65
CA PHE A 100 2.97 0.87 -6.57
C PHE A 100 2.06 -0.06 -7.38
N MET A 101 2.60 -0.58 -8.48
CA MET A 101 1.87 -1.53 -9.33
C MET A 101 1.66 -2.85 -8.57
N ALA A 102 0.42 -3.25 -8.40
CA ALA A 102 0.02 -4.34 -7.51
C ALA A 102 0.60 -5.72 -7.92
N GLY A 103 0.80 -5.93 -9.22
CA GLY A 103 1.28 -7.23 -9.73
C GLY A 103 2.78 -7.32 -9.90
N ASP A 104 3.52 -6.24 -9.67
CA ASP A 104 4.93 -6.16 -10.07
C ASP A 104 5.91 -6.23 -8.91
N PHE A 105 5.52 -5.82 -7.72
CA PHE A 105 6.46 -5.64 -6.62
C PHE A 105 6.13 -6.50 -5.42
N TRP A 106 7.06 -7.40 -5.09
CA TRP A 106 6.99 -8.18 -3.86
C TRP A 106 7.19 -7.26 -2.67
N HIS A 107 6.43 -7.49 -1.62
CA HIS A 107 6.54 -6.70 -0.40
C HIS A 107 6.10 -7.50 0.81
N GLU A 108 6.59 -7.08 1.98
CA GLU A 108 6.21 -7.69 3.25
C GLU A 108 6.09 -6.63 4.32
N VAL A 109 5.33 -6.94 5.38
CA VAL A 109 5.17 -6.08 6.54
C VAL A 109 5.97 -6.68 7.69
N MET A 110 6.94 -5.91 8.19
CA MET A 110 7.79 -6.33 9.29
C MET A 110 7.03 -6.25 10.62
N PRO A 111 7.38 -7.09 11.61
CA PRO A 111 6.74 -7.01 12.93
C PRO A 111 6.96 -5.64 13.56
N ALA A 112 5.93 -5.14 14.23
CA ALA A 112 5.99 -3.85 14.92
C ALA A 112 5.93 -4.04 16.43
N LYS A 113 6.51 -3.09 17.17
CA LYS A 113 6.49 -3.11 18.63
C LYS A 113 5.23 -2.53 19.22
N LYS A 114 4.33 -2.01 18.39
CA LYS A 114 3.04 -1.46 18.81
C LYS A 114 2.02 -1.60 17.68
N THR A 115 0.78 -1.31 17.96
CA THR A 115 -0.31 -1.41 16.98
C THR A 115 -0.02 -0.52 15.77
N ARG A 116 -0.19 -1.08 14.57
CA ARG A 116 0.11 -0.43 13.30
C ARG A 116 -1.16 -0.32 12.47
N MET A 117 -1.48 0.89 12.04
CA MET A 117 -2.73 1.16 11.33
C MET A 117 -2.48 1.77 9.95
N SER A 118 -3.29 1.38 8.99
CA SER A 118 -3.26 1.93 7.64
C SER A 118 -4.65 1.86 6.99
N ILE A 119 -4.81 2.65 5.92
CA ILE A 119 -5.88 2.44 4.96
C ILE A 119 -5.19 1.82 3.75
N THR A 120 -5.53 0.57 3.45
CA THR A 120 -4.90 -0.19 2.37
C THR A 120 -5.94 -0.46 1.30
N GLY A 121 -5.56 -0.28 0.04
CA GLY A 121 -6.50 -0.52 -1.02
C GLY A 121 -5.85 -0.58 -2.40
N TRP A 122 -6.71 -0.76 -3.38
CA TRP A 122 -6.29 -0.93 -4.76
C TRP A 122 -7.21 -0.18 -5.70
N PHE A 123 -6.63 0.50 -6.68
CA PHE A 123 -7.38 0.89 -7.87
C PHE A 123 -7.50 -0.32 -8.78
N ARG A 124 -8.73 -0.58 -9.22
CA ARG A 124 -9.06 -1.73 -10.05
C ARG A 124 -9.53 -1.28 -11.43
N GLN A 125 -9.32 -2.11 -12.44
CA GLN A 125 -9.94 -1.95 -13.75
C GLN A 125 -11.15 -2.86 -13.87
N ARG A 126 -11.95 -2.60 -14.86
CA ARG A 126 -13.13 -3.44 -15.15
C ARG A 126 -12.76 -4.81 -15.69
#